data_26e6a1fbb1b292d069cd4711e3c7dc91
#
_entry.id   26e6a1fbb1b292d069cd4711e3c7dc91
#
_cell.length_a   1.000
_cell.length_b   1.000
_cell.length_c   1.000
_cell.angle_alpha   90.00
_cell.angle_beta   90.00
_cell.angle_gamma   90.00
#
_symmetry.space_group_name_H-M   'P 1'
#
loop_
_entity.id
_entity.type
_entity.pdbx_description
1 polymer ?
#
loop_
_entity_poly.entity_id
_entity_poly.type
_entity_poly.pdbx_seq_one_letter_code
_entity_poly.pdbx_strand_id
1 'polypeptide(L)'
;MYLVGGGSNRASSPECLGPAVASLRKNIHHCIAEHSRDRVFVHAGVAGWKGRAVVCPGRSHAGKSTLIWSLLNAGATYYSDEYAVFDNNGHVHPFPVPINLRVPEGRGRSVAADRIGTEPAGTNLILFAQYRENRKWEPIVLTPGQTVLRLIQNSLSMRRNPSGVLGVLKTVALATKAYAGERGEADSVIDWLETLDI
;
A
#
# COMPACT_ATOMS: atom_id res chain seq x y z
N MET A 1 -27.77 -11.14 -52.97
CA MET A 1 -26.99 -9.90 -52.76
C MET A 1 -26.83 -9.75 -51.22
N TYR A 2 -25.74 -10.29 -50.67
CA TYR A 2 -25.47 -10.30 -49.23
C TYR A 2 -24.54 -9.13 -48.93
N LEU A 3 -25.01 -8.18 -48.11
CA LEU A 3 -24.17 -7.12 -47.55
C LEU A 3 -23.41 -7.69 -46.37
N VAL A 4 -22.08 -7.77 -46.48
CA VAL A 4 -21.16 -8.07 -45.40
C VAL A 4 -20.99 -6.80 -44.59
N GLY A 5 -21.56 -6.76 -43.39
CA GLY A 5 -21.34 -5.69 -42.43
C GLY A 5 -19.92 -5.75 -41.88
N GLY A 6 -19.10 -4.76 -42.20
CA GLY A 6 -17.76 -4.62 -41.69
C GLY A 6 -17.79 -4.36 -40.16
N GLY A 7 -17.39 -5.36 -39.37
CA GLY A 7 -17.11 -5.19 -37.95
C GLY A 7 -15.87 -4.33 -37.79
N SER A 8 -16.04 -3.09 -37.36
CA SER A 8 -14.94 -2.19 -37.02
C SER A 8 -14.19 -2.75 -35.82
N ASN A 9 -12.96 -3.18 -36.04
CA ASN A 9 -11.98 -3.57 -35.03
C ASN A 9 -11.65 -2.36 -34.13
N ARG A 10 -12.43 -2.13 -33.08
CA ARG A 10 -12.18 -1.07 -32.07
C ARG A 10 -11.05 -1.40 -31.08
N ALA A 11 -10.35 -2.52 -31.25
CA ALA A 11 -9.31 -2.99 -30.35
C ALA A 11 -7.89 -2.42 -30.59
N SER A 12 -7.70 -1.60 -31.62
CA SER A 12 -6.36 -1.19 -32.09
C SER A 12 -6.05 0.31 -32.03
N SER A 13 -6.85 1.13 -31.34
CA SER A 13 -6.48 2.53 -31.14
C SER A 13 -5.41 2.65 -30.03
N PRO A 14 -4.35 3.46 -30.22
CA PRO A 14 -3.30 3.71 -29.21
C PRO A 14 -3.86 4.15 -27.85
N GLU A 15 -5.01 4.79 -27.84
CA GLU A 15 -5.72 5.23 -26.62
C GLU A 15 -6.21 4.07 -25.74
N CYS A 16 -6.43 2.87 -26.28
CA CYS A 16 -6.86 1.69 -25.52
C CYS A 16 -5.70 0.88 -24.95
N LEU A 17 -4.47 1.02 -25.47
CA LEU A 17 -3.32 0.24 -25.03
C LEU A 17 -2.86 0.60 -23.62
N GLY A 18 -2.82 1.87 -23.29
CA GLY A 18 -2.39 2.33 -21.96
C GLY A 18 -3.22 1.74 -20.82
N PRO A 19 -4.55 1.87 -20.82
CA PRO A 19 -5.43 1.26 -19.81
C PRO A 19 -5.36 -0.27 -19.79
N ALA A 20 -5.24 -0.93 -20.94
CA ALA A 20 -5.14 -2.38 -21.03
C ALA A 20 -3.85 -2.90 -20.40
N VAL A 21 -2.70 -2.26 -20.70
CA VAL A 21 -1.40 -2.59 -20.09
C VAL A 21 -1.41 -2.34 -18.59
N ALA A 22 -2.00 -1.24 -18.13
CA ALA A 22 -2.13 -0.95 -16.70
C ALA A 22 -2.99 -2.00 -15.98
N SER A 23 -4.09 -2.43 -16.58
CA SER A 23 -4.95 -3.50 -16.06
C SER A 23 -4.22 -4.84 -16.02
N LEU A 24 -3.51 -5.21 -17.08
CA LEU A 24 -2.72 -6.43 -17.15
C LEU A 24 -1.65 -6.45 -16.05
N ARG A 25 -0.89 -5.35 -15.88
CA ARG A 25 0.11 -5.22 -14.82
C ARG A 25 -0.51 -5.41 -13.44
N LYS A 26 -1.65 -4.76 -13.16
CA LYS A 26 -2.35 -4.92 -11.90
C LYS A 26 -2.78 -6.36 -11.64
N ASN A 27 -3.30 -7.05 -12.66
CA ASN A 27 -3.71 -8.45 -12.56
C ASN A 27 -2.51 -9.37 -12.30
N ILE A 28 -1.36 -9.12 -12.94
CA ILE A 28 -0.11 -9.86 -12.70
C ILE A 28 0.36 -9.65 -11.26
N HIS A 29 0.41 -8.41 -10.76
CA HIS A 29 0.78 -8.10 -9.38
C HIS A 29 -0.15 -8.80 -8.39
N HIS A 30 -1.45 -8.76 -8.63
CA HIS A 30 -2.44 -9.44 -7.79
C HIS A 30 -2.23 -10.97 -7.78
N CYS A 31 -2.02 -11.56 -8.95
CA CYS A 31 -1.73 -12.98 -9.08
C CYS A 31 -0.45 -13.38 -8.32
N ILE A 32 0.64 -12.62 -8.46
CA ILE A 32 1.87 -12.83 -7.70
C ILE A 32 1.60 -12.75 -6.20
N ALA A 33 0.90 -11.71 -5.75
CA ALA A 33 0.61 -11.49 -4.34
C ALA A 33 -0.26 -12.61 -3.74
N GLU A 34 -1.22 -13.13 -4.50
CA GLU A 34 -2.11 -14.21 -4.07
C GLU A 34 -1.41 -15.58 -4.03
N HIS A 35 -0.46 -15.83 -4.95
CA HIS A 35 0.19 -17.13 -5.12
C HIS A 35 1.60 -17.23 -4.52
N SER A 36 2.11 -16.15 -3.93
CA SER A 36 3.40 -16.17 -3.27
C SER A 36 3.43 -17.18 -2.12
N ARG A 37 4.51 -17.99 -2.07
CA ARG A 37 4.72 -18.98 -1.00
C ARG A 37 5.64 -18.49 0.09
N ASP A 38 6.61 -17.64 -0.28
CA ASP A 38 7.69 -17.19 0.59
C ASP A 38 7.52 -15.78 1.11
N ARG A 39 6.43 -15.11 0.72
CA ARG A 39 6.13 -13.72 1.09
C ARG A 39 4.65 -13.54 1.38
N VAL A 40 4.36 -12.68 2.35
CA VAL A 40 2.99 -12.28 2.68
C VAL A 40 2.75 -10.88 2.14
N PHE A 41 1.75 -10.76 1.29
CA PHE A 41 1.34 -9.50 0.69
C PHE A 41 0.14 -8.92 1.43
N VAL A 42 0.31 -7.70 1.93
CA VAL A 42 -0.76 -6.92 2.57
C VAL A 42 -0.99 -5.66 1.74
N HIS A 43 -2.24 -5.37 1.38
CA HIS A 43 -2.58 -4.14 0.66
C HIS A 43 -2.31 -2.93 1.53
N ALA A 44 -1.21 -2.24 1.26
CA ALA A 44 -0.66 -1.16 2.06
C ALA A 44 0.25 -0.24 1.25
N GLY A 45 0.33 1.02 1.63
CA GLY A 45 1.46 1.87 1.28
C GLY A 45 2.60 1.65 2.27
N VAL A 46 3.85 1.82 1.82
CA VAL A 46 5.04 1.65 2.65
C VAL A 46 6.06 2.74 2.35
N ALA A 47 6.56 3.38 3.39
CA ALA A 47 7.65 4.34 3.33
C ALA A 47 8.70 4.04 4.39
N GLY A 48 9.98 4.25 4.06
CA GLY A 48 11.08 4.20 5.02
C GLY A 48 11.21 5.55 5.74
N TRP A 49 11.07 5.54 7.06
CA TRP A 49 11.17 6.70 7.92
C TRP A 49 12.24 6.48 8.98
N LYS A 50 13.23 7.35 9.03
CA LYS A 50 14.36 7.23 9.99
C LYS A 50 15.01 5.83 10.01
N GLY A 51 15.21 5.23 8.83
CA GLY A 51 15.85 3.91 8.67
C GLY A 51 14.96 2.70 8.93
N ARG A 52 13.67 2.87 9.21
CA ARG A 52 12.70 1.80 9.45
C ARG A 52 11.43 1.96 8.61
N ALA A 53 10.71 0.87 8.38
CA ALA A 53 9.50 0.93 7.58
C ALA A 53 8.28 1.35 8.39
N VAL A 54 7.55 2.33 7.83
CA VAL A 54 6.18 2.69 8.21
C VAL A 54 5.23 2.08 7.21
N VAL A 55 4.34 1.22 7.68
CA VAL A 55 3.37 0.51 6.86
C VAL A 55 1.99 1.12 7.08
N CYS A 56 1.30 1.48 5.99
CA CYS A 56 -0.02 2.10 6.01
C CYS A 56 -1.04 1.17 5.34
N PRO A 57 -1.59 0.15 6.05
CA PRO A 57 -2.58 -0.74 5.48
C PRO A 57 -3.92 -0.03 5.30
N GLY A 58 -4.67 -0.46 4.29
CA GLY A 58 -6.02 0.06 4.09
C GLY A 58 -6.59 -0.28 2.73
N ARG A 59 -7.89 -0.23 2.63
CA ARG A 59 -8.62 -0.44 1.38
C ARG A 59 -8.34 0.68 0.37
N SER A 60 -8.72 0.47 -0.88
CA SER A 60 -8.76 1.57 -1.86
C SER A 60 -9.58 2.74 -1.29
N HIS A 61 -9.17 3.97 -1.60
CA HIS A 61 -9.80 5.20 -1.10
C HIS A 61 -9.55 5.56 0.39
N ALA A 62 -8.74 4.81 1.11
CA ALA A 62 -8.37 5.15 2.49
C ALA A 62 -7.39 6.34 2.59
N GLY A 63 -6.92 6.89 1.48
CA GLY A 63 -5.95 7.99 1.45
C GLY A 63 -4.49 7.56 1.56
N LYS A 64 -4.17 6.26 1.36
CA LYS A 64 -2.80 5.73 1.45
C LYS A 64 -1.81 6.47 0.56
N SER A 65 -2.09 6.57 -0.73
CA SER A 65 -1.18 7.19 -1.72
C SER A 65 -0.85 8.63 -1.36
N THR A 66 -1.84 9.40 -0.88
CA THR A 66 -1.62 10.77 -0.41
C THR A 66 -0.71 10.79 0.83
N LEU A 67 -0.93 9.89 1.79
CA LEU A 67 -0.10 9.81 2.99
C LEU A 67 1.35 9.40 2.64
N ILE A 68 1.53 8.39 1.79
CA ILE A 68 2.85 7.99 1.31
C ILE A 68 3.53 9.14 0.57
N TRP A 69 2.82 9.84 -0.32
CA TRP A 69 3.36 10.99 -1.02
C TRP A 69 3.81 12.12 -0.08
N SER A 70 3.01 12.44 0.93
CA SER A 70 3.39 13.43 1.93
C SER A 70 4.60 13.01 2.76
N LEU A 71 4.70 11.71 3.14
CA LEU A 71 5.89 11.17 3.80
C LEU A 71 7.15 11.33 2.93
N LEU A 72 7.04 11.06 1.62
CA LEU A 72 8.16 11.23 0.69
C LEU A 72 8.60 12.70 0.58
N ASN A 73 7.65 13.62 0.54
CA ASN A 73 7.95 15.05 0.55
C ASN A 73 8.63 15.49 1.86
N ALA A 74 8.32 14.83 2.98
CA ALA A 74 8.99 15.02 4.27
C ALA A 74 10.34 14.28 4.38
N GLY A 75 10.83 13.65 3.30
CA GLY A 75 12.15 13.04 3.22
C GLY A 75 12.20 11.53 3.42
N ALA A 76 11.05 10.84 3.50
CA ALA A 76 11.00 9.38 3.56
C ALA A 76 11.53 8.73 2.27
N THR A 77 11.90 7.46 2.39
CA THR A 77 12.28 6.60 1.25
C THR A 77 11.07 5.79 0.77
N TYR A 78 10.87 5.68 -0.52
CA TYR A 78 9.75 4.95 -1.09
C TYR A 78 9.98 3.45 -1.11
N TYR A 79 9.02 2.68 -0.64
CA TYR A 79 9.01 1.22 -0.73
C TYR A 79 7.86 0.70 -1.59
N SER A 80 6.63 1.17 -1.38
CA SER A 80 5.45 0.72 -2.12
C SER A 80 4.23 1.62 -1.91
N ASP A 81 3.33 1.65 -2.88
CA ASP A 81 1.97 2.23 -2.74
C ASP A 81 0.86 1.20 -2.94
N GLU A 82 1.21 -0.07 -3.17
CA GLU A 82 0.24 -1.12 -3.43
C GLU A 82 0.30 -2.26 -2.41
N TYR A 83 1.51 -2.78 -2.10
CA TYR A 83 1.68 -3.90 -1.18
C TYR A 83 2.85 -3.69 -0.21
N ALA A 84 2.60 -3.97 1.06
CA ALA A 84 3.66 -4.35 1.99
C ALA A 84 3.97 -5.84 1.76
N VAL A 85 5.21 -6.15 1.40
CA VAL A 85 5.68 -7.50 1.09
C VAL A 85 6.55 -7.98 2.23
N PHE A 86 5.98 -8.77 3.14
CA PHE A 86 6.68 -9.27 4.32
C PHE A 86 7.37 -10.61 4.06
N ASP A 87 8.57 -10.77 4.59
CA ASP A 87 9.20 -12.08 4.75
C ASP A 87 8.81 -12.76 6.07
N ASN A 88 9.33 -13.96 6.30
CA ASN A 88 9.04 -14.76 7.50
C ASN A 88 9.58 -14.11 8.80
N ASN A 89 10.53 -13.18 8.71
CA ASN A 89 11.08 -12.44 9.83
C ASN A 89 10.32 -11.14 10.11
N GLY A 90 9.33 -10.79 9.28
CA GLY A 90 8.56 -9.56 9.39
C GLY A 90 9.24 -8.34 8.78
N HIS A 91 10.34 -8.50 8.03
CA HIS A 91 10.91 -7.42 7.24
C HIS A 91 10.05 -7.13 6.02
N VAL A 92 9.94 -5.86 5.68
CA VAL A 92 9.23 -5.41 4.49
C VAL A 92 10.23 -5.25 3.33
N HIS A 93 9.91 -5.88 2.21
CA HIS A 93 10.70 -5.81 0.98
C HIS A 93 10.18 -4.70 0.07
N PRO A 94 11.06 -4.03 -0.70
CA PRO A 94 10.64 -3.06 -1.69
C PRO A 94 9.75 -3.68 -2.77
N PHE A 95 8.66 -2.99 -3.09
CA PHE A 95 7.76 -3.28 -4.20
C PHE A 95 7.38 -1.98 -4.91
N PRO A 96 8.35 -1.30 -5.54
CA PRO A 96 8.14 0.03 -6.08
C PRO A 96 7.29 -0.02 -7.34
N VAL A 97 6.08 0.52 -7.25
CA VAL A 97 5.19 0.80 -8.36
C VAL A 97 4.93 2.31 -8.41
N PRO A 98 4.66 2.91 -9.57
CA PRO A 98 4.33 4.33 -9.61
C PRO A 98 3.17 4.68 -8.69
N ILE A 99 3.31 5.75 -7.92
CA ILE A 99 2.28 6.23 -6.99
C ILE A 99 1.14 6.84 -7.79
N ASN A 100 -0.08 6.39 -7.55
CA ASN A 100 -1.27 6.90 -8.22
C ASN A 100 -1.98 7.91 -7.32
N LEU A 101 -1.61 9.18 -7.46
CA LEU A 101 -2.29 10.28 -6.78
C LEU A 101 -3.60 10.62 -7.49
N ARG A 102 -4.65 10.78 -6.71
CA ARG A 102 -5.92 11.31 -7.20
C ARG A 102 -5.89 12.83 -7.10
N VAL A 103 -6.23 13.48 -8.19
CA VAL A 103 -6.43 14.93 -8.23
C VAL A 103 -7.92 15.23 -8.36
N PRO A 104 -8.40 16.36 -7.81
CA PRO A 104 -9.81 16.73 -7.83
C PRO A 104 -10.45 16.74 -9.23
N GLU A 105 -9.64 16.95 -10.27
CA GLU A 105 -10.06 17.02 -11.68
C GLU A 105 -10.32 15.63 -12.33
N GLY A 106 -10.33 14.54 -11.57
CA GLY A 106 -10.74 13.20 -12.02
C GLY A 106 -9.71 12.40 -12.79
N ARG A 107 -8.55 12.94 -13.14
CA ARG A 107 -7.44 12.21 -13.75
C ARG A 107 -6.38 11.90 -12.70
N GLY A 108 -6.25 10.63 -12.31
CA GLY A 108 -5.15 10.23 -11.44
C GLY A 108 -3.79 10.56 -12.05
N ARG A 109 -2.89 11.15 -11.27
CA ARG A 109 -1.51 11.42 -11.67
C ARG A 109 -0.62 10.28 -11.17
N SER A 110 0.08 9.61 -12.08
CA SER A 110 1.12 8.65 -11.74
C SER A 110 2.43 9.41 -11.52
N VAL A 111 3.04 9.21 -10.37
CA VAL A 111 4.29 9.89 -9.99
C VAL A 111 5.33 8.83 -9.63
N ALA A 112 6.56 9.02 -10.16
CA ALA A 112 7.70 8.25 -9.72
C ALA A 112 8.29 8.85 -8.43
N ALA A 113 8.82 8.01 -7.57
CA ALA A 113 9.54 8.45 -6.37
C ALA A 113 11.03 8.66 -6.68
N ASP A 114 11.62 9.72 -6.15
CA ASP A 114 13.04 10.03 -6.36
C ASP A 114 13.98 9.15 -5.53
N ARG A 115 13.52 8.74 -4.34
CA ARG A 115 14.28 7.86 -3.43
C ARG A 115 13.54 6.54 -3.28
N ILE A 116 14.09 5.46 -3.81
CA ILE A 116 13.52 4.12 -3.74
C ILE A 116 14.40 3.27 -2.83
N GLY A 117 13.78 2.61 -1.85
CA GLY A 117 14.45 1.61 -1.02
C GLY A 117 14.83 0.38 -1.85
N THR A 118 16.03 -0.13 -1.66
CA THR A 118 16.56 -1.31 -2.37
C THR A 118 16.69 -2.51 -1.46
N GLU A 119 16.83 -2.28 -0.14
CA GLU A 119 17.02 -3.33 0.86
C GLU A 119 15.78 -3.54 1.71
N PRO A 120 15.54 -4.77 2.21
CA PRO A 120 14.49 -5.01 3.18
C PRO A 120 14.67 -4.18 4.45
N ALA A 121 13.57 -3.69 5.01
CA ALA A 121 13.59 -2.89 6.23
C ALA A 121 12.75 -3.53 7.34
N GLY A 122 13.23 -3.42 8.57
CA GLY A 122 12.44 -3.79 9.74
C GLY A 122 11.21 -2.89 9.87
N THR A 123 10.05 -3.49 10.07
CA THR A 123 8.81 -2.74 10.30
C THR A 123 8.82 -2.19 11.73
N ASN A 124 8.67 -0.87 11.88
CA ASN A 124 8.63 -0.24 13.20
C ASN A 124 7.23 0.24 13.56
N LEU A 125 6.47 0.63 12.56
CA LEU A 125 5.21 1.30 12.75
C LEU A 125 4.16 0.85 11.74
N ILE A 126 2.94 0.64 12.22
CA ILE A 126 1.77 0.36 11.37
C ILE A 126 0.71 1.42 11.64
N LEU A 127 0.28 2.12 10.59
CA LEU A 127 -0.71 3.18 10.67
C LEU A 127 -1.98 2.81 9.90
N PHE A 128 -3.04 2.48 10.59
CA PHE A 128 -4.38 2.33 10.01
C PHE A 128 -5.05 3.70 9.97
N ALA A 129 -4.57 4.56 9.08
CA ALA A 129 -5.00 5.95 8.94
C ALA A 129 -6.07 6.08 7.86
N GLN A 130 -7.32 6.25 8.26
CA GLN A 130 -8.45 6.45 7.36
C GLN A 130 -8.66 7.94 7.10
N TYR A 131 -8.61 8.35 5.82
CA TYR A 131 -8.95 9.75 5.47
C TYR A 131 -10.43 10.05 5.74
N ARG A 132 -10.65 11.15 6.42
CA ARG A 132 -11.95 11.78 6.65
C ARG A 132 -11.78 13.28 6.67
N GLU A 133 -12.51 13.97 5.84
CA GLU A 133 -12.45 15.42 5.77
C GLU A 133 -12.69 16.06 7.15
N ASN A 134 -11.94 17.12 7.45
CA ASN A 134 -12.04 17.90 8.70
C ASN A 134 -11.77 17.12 10.00
N ARG A 135 -11.12 15.92 9.92
CA ARG A 135 -10.68 15.19 11.12
C ARG A 135 -9.26 15.57 11.52
N LYS A 136 -9.01 15.57 12.81
CA LYS A 136 -7.67 15.63 13.37
C LYS A 136 -7.13 14.21 13.57
N TRP A 137 -5.82 14.06 13.43
CA TRP A 137 -5.15 12.79 13.73
C TRP A 137 -5.03 12.59 15.24
N GLU A 138 -5.90 11.79 15.81
CA GLU A 138 -5.92 11.40 17.21
C GLU A 138 -5.91 9.86 17.27
N PRO A 139 -4.74 9.22 17.07
CA PRO A 139 -4.68 7.78 16.94
C PRO A 139 -4.80 7.07 18.30
N ILE A 140 -5.47 5.92 18.26
CA ILE A 140 -5.46 4.97 19.38
C ILE A 140 -4.40 3.90 19.14
N VAL A 141 -3.73 3.48 20.22
CA VAL A 141 -2.79 2.36 20.18
C VAL A 141 -3.55 1.05 20.04
N LEU A 142 -3.07 0.18 19.16
CA LEU A 142 -3.63 -1.15 18.96
C LEU A 142 -2.80 -2.20 19.69
N THR A 143 -3.48 -3.20 20.27
CA THR A 143 -2.82 -4.41 20.74
C THR A 143 -2.32 -5.26 19.57
N PRO A 144 -1.32 -6.15 19.75
CA PRO A 144 -0.87 -7.05 18.70
C PRO A 144 -2.00 -7.88 18.07
N GLY A 145 -2.95 -8.36 18.88
CA GLY A 145 -4.10 -9.13 18.38
C GLY A 145 -5.01 -8.28 17.48
N GLN A 146 -5.31 -7.05 17.86
CA GLN A 146 -6.10 -6.11 17.03
C GLN A 146 -5.35 -5.77 15.73
N THR A 147 -4.02 -5.65 15.81
CA THR A 147 -3.17 -5.39 14.65
C THR A 147 -3.23 -6.53 13.65
N VAL A 148 -3.07 -7.79 14.13
CA VAL A 148 -3.19 -8.98 13.27
C VAL A 148 -4.54 -9.05 12.59
N LEU A 149 -5.65 -8.85 13.32
CA LEU A 149 -7.00 -8.89 12.75
C LEU A 149 -7.18 -7.86 11.62
N ARG A 150 -6.65 -6.65 11.80
CA ARG A 150 -6.71 -5.60 10.77
C ARG A 150 -5.80 -5.90 9.58
N LEU A 151 -4.62 -6.48 9.80
CA LEU A 151 -3.72 -6.89 8.71
C LEU A 151 -4.31 -8.02 7.87
N ILE A 152 -4.97 -9.01 8.50
CA ILE A 152 -5.66 -10.10 7.81
C ILE A 152 -6.71 -9.56 6.82
N GLN A 153 -7.46 -8.53 7.19
CA GLN A 153 -8.48 -7.92 6.33
C GLN A 153 -7.89 -7.29 5.04
N ASN A 154 -6.60 -7.01 5.04
CA ASN A 154 -5.87 -6.43 3.92
C ASN A 154 -4.88 -7.43 3.27
N SER A 155 -4.81 -8.68 3.75
CA SER A 155 -3.93 -9.73 3.22
C SER A 155 -4.55 -10.42 2.01
N LEU A 156 -3.74 -10.71 0.98
CA LEU A 156 -4.20 -11.34 -0.26
C LEU A 156 -4.11 -12.87 -0.19
N SER A 157 -3.06 -13.42 0.39
CA SER A 157 -2.79 -14.87 0.39
C SER A 157 -3.46 -15.64 1.52
N MET A 158 -4.28 -14.98 2.36
CA MET A 158 -4.93 -15.59 3.52
C MET A 158 -5.77 -16.83 3.20
N ARG A 159 -6.43 -16.86 2.04
CA ARG A 159 -7.26 -17.99 1.63
C ARG A 159 -6.46 -19.24 1.25
N ARG A 160 -5.23 -19.07 0.76
CA ARG A 160 -4.38 -20.16 0.24
C ARG A 160 -3.43 -20.71 1.27
N ASN A 161 -2.91 -19.86 2.15
CA ASN A 161 -1.95 -20.24 3.17
C ASN A 161 -2.27 -19.53 4.51
N PRO A 162 -3.38 -19.86 5.16
CA PRO A 162 -3.82 -19.17 6.38
C PRO A 162 -2.80 -19.27 7.51
N SER A 163 -2.20 -20.44 7.73
CA SER A 163 -1.25 -20.66 8.82
C SER A 163 0.05 -19.88 8.63
N GLY A 164 0.62 -19.91 7.41
CA GLY A 164 1.85 -19.16 7.09
C GLY A 164 1.62 -17.66 7.18
N VAL A 165 0.51 -17.17 6.60
CA VAL A 165 0.15 -15.75 6.68
C VAL A 165 -0.04 -15.30 8.13
N LEU A 166 -0.78 -16.05 8.93
CA LEU A 166 -0.99 -15.73 10.34
C LEU A 166 0.32 -15.71 11.14
N GLY A 167 1.23 -16.65 10.87
CA GLY A 167 2.56 -16.68 11.47
C GLY A 167 3.35 -15.39 11.22
N VAL A 168 3.46 -14.98 9.96
CA VAL A 168 4.17 -13.75 9.57
C VAL A 168 3.49 -12.50 10.16
N LEU A 169 2.16 -12.37 10.03
CA LEU A 169 1.45 -11.21 10.55
C LEU A 169 1.54 -11.10 12.08
N LYS A 170 1.61 -12.23 12.79
CA LYS A 170 1.88 -12.27 14.24
C LYS A 170 3.28 -11.76 14.54
N THR A 171 4.31 -12.22 13.82
CA THR A 171 5.69 -11.74 13.97
C THR A 171 5.76 -10.23 13.76
N VAL A 172 5.16 -9.71 12.69
CA VAL A 172 5.08 -8.28 12.41
C VAL A 172 4.39 -7.53 13.55
N ALA A 173 3.21 -7.97 13.97
CA ALA A 173 2.41 -7.28 14.98
C ALA A 173 3.07 -7.26 16.38
N LEU A 174 3.87 -8.27 16.70
CA LEU A 174 4.61 -8.32 17.98
C LEU A 174 5.86 -7.41 17.97
N ALA A 175 6.45 -7.17 16.79
CA ALA A 175 7.66 -6.36 16.62
C ALA A 175 7.38 -4.86 16.38
N THR A 176 6.10 -4.47 16.20
CA THR A 176 5.73 -3.11 15.77
C THR A 176 4.80 -2.42 16.76
N LYS A 177 4.87 -1.09 16.81
CA LYS A 177 3.79 -0.28 17.37
C LYS A 177 2.74 -0.04 16.28
N ALA A 178 1.47 -0.25 16.60
CA ALA A 178 0.39 -0.05 15.66
C ALA A 178 -0.63 0.97 16.18
N TYR A 179 -1.09 1.82 15.29
CA TYR A 179 -2.04 2.89 15.59
C TYR A 179 -3.19 2.89 14.60
N ALA A 180 -4.36 3.29 15.07
CA ALA A 180 -5.53 3.46 14.22
C ALA A 180 -6.25 4.76 14.52
N GLY A 181 -6.72 5.44 13.48
CA GLY A 181 -7.47 6.68 13.62
C GLY A 181 -8.01 7.20 12.30
N GLU A 182 -8.88 8.19 12.42
CA GLU A 182 -9.28 9.01 11.29
C GLU A 182 -8.34 10.21 11.20
N ARG A 183 -7.97 10.60 9.99
CA ARG A 183 -7.15 11.79 9.72
C ARG A 183 -7.79 12.68 8.67
N GLY A 184 -7.57 13.96 8.77
CA GLY A 184 -7.74 14.92 7.69
C GLY A 184 -6.51 14.93 6.77
N GLU A 185 -5.88 16.09 6.63
CA GLU A 185 -4.69 16.24 5.81
C GLU A 185 -3.51 15.43 6.37
N ALA A 186 -2.61 15.02 5.47
CA ALA A 186 -1.52 14.11 5.81
C ALA A 186 -0.49 14.75 6.74
N ASP A 187 -0.34 16.07 6.69
CA ASP A 187 0.64 16.84 7.47
C ASP A 187 0.48 16.58 8.97
N SER A 188 -0.75 16.49 9.47
CA SER A 188 -1.01 16.17 10.88
C SER A 188 -0.49 14.80 11.32
N VAL A 189 -0.39 13.84 10.40
CA VAL A 189 0.24 12.53 10.67
C VAL A 189 1.75 12.67 10.68
N ILE A 190 2.31 13.48 9.80
CA ILE A 190 3.76 13.71 9.71
C ILE A 190 4.26 14.43 10.96
N ASP A 191 3.59 15.52 11.35
CA ASP A 191 3.91 16.25 12.58
C ASP A 191 3.88 15.31 13.79
N TRP A 192 2.88 14.46 13.88
CA TRP A 192 2.77 13.46 14.94
C TRP A 192 3.90 12.42 14.87
N LEU A 193 4.26 11.93 13.67
CA LEU A 193 5.38 10.99 13.48
C LEU A 193 6.72 11.57 13.93
N GLU A 194 6.93 12.88 13.77
CA GLU A 194 8.14 13.56 14.22
C GLU A 194 8.24 13.61 15.74
N THR A 195 7.10 13.61 16.45
CA THR A 195 7.07 13.56 17.92
C THR A 195 7.39 12.19 18.50
N LEU A 196 7.34 11.14 17.66
CA LEU A 196 7.64 9.78 18.10
C LEU A 196 9.15 9.54 18.16
N ASP A 197 9.59 8.99 19.26
CA ASP A 197 10.96 8.48 19.40
C ASP A 197 11.03 7.07 18.78
N ILE A 198 11.29 7.04 17.44
CA ILE A 198 11.29 5.82 16.61
C ILE A 198 12.50 5.78 15.69
#